data_3ccca08c891db4d80a8614aa52ef3cdf
#
_entry.id   3ccca08c891db4d80a8614aa52ef3cdf
#
_cell.length_a   1.000
_cell.length_b   1.000
_cell.length_c   1.000
_cell.angle_alpha   90.00
_cell.angle_beta   90.00
_cell.angle_gamma   90.00
#
_symmetry.space_group_name_H-M   'P 1'
#
loop_
_entity.id
_entity.type
_entity.pdbx_description
1 polymer ?
#
loop_
_entity_poly.entity_id
_entity_poly.type
_entity_poly.pdbx_seq_one_letter_code
_entity_poly.pdbx_strand_id
1 'polypeptide(L)'
;MPTLPDNILLWGAIASVGVAFFSFAWLFVAALNEGTGNYASQMGEETSRQFEDVFMFVSPKKIAQLGRLAAITAFFIFFIPLFSFTNIASTIAGILLGLGAGAFVFTLPARYVKILRDRRRVKFNEQLVDALGTMSNALRAGFSINQAFESVVESGERPISQEFSVLLQQMRVGLPFDEALASLDRRVASDDLTLVCTSIDIARKTGGNLTEIFDKISETIRGRLRIERRVRTLTAQGRLQGLIVSLMPLVLGIAMTVMKPDVMKPFLFSLKGAICVGITLALVTVGWLFIRKIIKIDV
;
A
#
# COMPACT_ATOMS: atom_id res chain seq x y z
N MET A 1 21.12 63.29 -10.14
CA MET A 1 20.41 62.08 -10.60
C MET A 1 19.37 61.74 -9.54
N PRO A 2 18.07 61.74 -9.82
CA PRO A 2 17.06 61.40 -8.82
C PRO A 2 17.13 59.89 -8.54
N THR A 3 17.51 59.57 -7.31
CA THR A 3 17.39 58.18 -6.80
C THR A 3 15.90 57.82 -6.72
N LEU A 4 15.48 56.78 -7.44
CA LEU A 4 14.16 56.21 -7.31
C LEU A 4 13.93 55.84 -5.83
N PRO A 5 12.75 56.18 -5.25
CA PRO A 5 12.50 55.85 -3.85
C PRO A 5 12.59 54.33 -3.63
N ASP A 6 13.25 53.91 -2.58
CA ASP A 6 13.55 52.49 -2.25
C ASP A 6 12.29 51.62 -2.29
N ASN A 7 11.13 52.19 -2.04
CA ASN A 7 9.83 51.51 -2.11
C ASN A 7 9.47 51.03 -3.54
N ILE A 8 9.81 51.79 -4.61
CA ILE A 8 9.49 51.39 -6.00
C ILE A 8 10.39 50.24 -6.44
N LEU A 9 11.66 50.24 -6.05
CA LEU A 9 12.57 49.12 -6.32
C LEU A 9 12.14 47.86 -5.58
N LEU A 10 11.64 48.00 -4.36
CA LEU A 10 11.15 46.89 -3.53
C LEU A 10 9.84 46.29 -4.11
N TRP A 11 8.89 47.11 -4.53
CA TRP A 11 7.67 46.66 -5.20
C TRP A 11 7.95 46.06 -6.58
N GLY A 12 8.91 46.61 -7.32
CA GLY A 12 9.36 46.08 -8.61
C GLY A 12 10.03 44.66 -8.44
N ALA A 13 10.86 44.50 -7.40
CA ALA A 13 11.45 43.22 -7.07
C ALA A 13 10.39 42.17 -6.64
N ILE A 14 9.43 42.53 -5.80
CA ILE A 14 8.31 41.70 -5.40
C ILE A 14 7.46 41.27 -6.61
N ALA A 15 7.14 42.20 -7.50
CA ALA A 15 6.36 41.92 -8.69
C ALA A 15 7.12 40.97 -9.67
N SER A 16 8.43 41.22 -9.90
CA SER A 16 9.27 40.37 -10.79
C SER A 16 9.41 38.94 -10.27
N VAL A 17 9.53 38.78 -8.95
CA VAL A 17 9.54 37.45 -8.32
C VAL A 17 8.18 36.77 -8.36
N GLY A 18 7.09 37.54 -8.16
CA GLY A 18 5.73 37.02 -8.33
C GLY A 18 5.51 36.46 -9.74
N VAL A 19 5.95 37.22 -10.77
CA VAL A 19 5.86 36.78 -12.18
C VAL A 19 6.76 35.58 -12.46
N ALA A 20 8.00 35.59 -11.97
CA ALA A 20 8.92 34.46 -12.12
C ALA A 20 8.38 33.20 -11.44
N PHE A 21 7.79 33.37 -10.25
CA PHE A 21 7.16 32.27 -9.51
C PHE A 21 5.93 31.72 -10.23
N PHE A 22 5.07 32.59 -10.74
CA PHE A 22 3.88 32.18 -11.50
C PHE A 22 4.28 31.50 -12.83
N SER A 23 5.31 32.02 -13.51
CA SER A 23 5.84 31.41 -14.74
C SER A 23 6.48 30.04 -14.46
N PHE A 24 7.23 29.93 -13.37
CA PHE A 24 7.82 28.65 -12.95
C PHE A 24 6.74 27.63 -12.53
N ALA A 25 5.74 28.07 -11.77
CA ALA A 25 4.59 27.22 -11.39
C ALA A 25 3.81 26.76 -12.63
N TRP A 26 3.60 27.65 -13.59
CA TRP A 26 2.97 27.32 -14.87
C TRP A 26 3.80 26.32 -15.68
N LEU A 27 5.12 26.55 -15.84
CA LEU A 27 6.05 25.66 -16.53
C LEU A 27 6.15 24.31 -15.82
N PHE A 28 6.14 24.29 -14.48
CA PHE A 28 6.14 23.07 -13.68
C PHE A 28 4.86 22.26 -13.85
N VAL A 29 3.69 22.93 -13.85
CA VAL A 29 2.40 22.30 -14.14
C VAL A 29 2.32 21.84 -15.60
N ALA A 30 2.86 22.60 -16.55
CA ALA A 30 2.92 22.23 -17.95
C ALA A 30 3.87 21.04 -18.18
N ALA A 31 5.05 21.03 -17.57
CA ALA A 31 6.00 19.92 -17.62
C ALA A 31 5.45 18.65 -16.96
N LEU A 32 4.72 18.79 -15.84
CA LEU A 32 3.96 17.66 -15.25
C LEU A 32 2.83 17.19 -16.18
N ASN A 33 2.20 18.07 -16.92
CA ASN A 33 1.14 17.73 -17.86
C ASN A 33 1.69 17.03 -19.13
N GLU A 34 2.83 17.45 -19.65
CA GLU A 34 3.49 16.87 -20.83
C GLU A 34 4.32 15.63 -20.47
N GLY A 35 5.12 15.70 -19.39
CA GLY A 35 5.95 14.58 -18.93
C GLY A 35 5.16 13.43 -18.31
N THR A 36 4.04 13.73 -17.64
CA THR A 36 3.15 12.72 -17.03
C THR A 36 1.99 12.31 -17.93
N GLY A 37 1.77 12.98 -19.06
CA GLY A 37 0.73 12.61 -20.03
C GLY A 37 0.86 11.15 -20.46
N ASN A 38 2.08 10.69 -20.74
CA ASN A 38 2.37 9.31 -21.11
C ASN A 38 2.51 8.37 -19.89
N TYR A 39 3.07 8.84 -18.77
CA TYR A 39 3.17 8.04 -17.54
C TYR A 39 1.84 8.02 -16.74
N ALA A 40 1.09 9.13 -16.73
CA ALA A 40 -0.22 9.18 -16.07
C ALA A 40 -1.31 8.45 -16.87
N SER A 41 -1.21 8.35 -18.19
CA SER A 41 -2.10 7.50 -18.99
C SER A 41 -1.76 6.03 -18.80
N GLN A 42 -0.49 5.64 -18.75
CA GLN A 42 -0.09 4.26 -18.45
C GLN A 42 -0.41 3.87 -16.99
N MET A 43 -0.07 4.70 -16.02
CA MET A 43 -0.49 4.48 -14.63
C MET A 43 -2.00 4.60 -14.46
N GLY A 44 -2.65 5.49 -15.18
CA GLY A 44 -4.10 5.66 -15.19
C GLY A 44 -4.84 4.47 -15.81
N GLU A 45 -4.32 3.86 -16.88
CA GLU A 45 -4.88 2.65 -17.50
C GLU A 45 -4.63 1.39 -16.66
N GLU A 46 -3.41 1.20 -16.12
CA GLU A 46 -3.15 0.11 -15.17
C GLU A 46 -3.97 0.25 -13.90
N THR A 47 -4.05 1.46 -13.35
CA THR A 47 -4.87 1.76 -12.18
C THR A 47 -6.37 1.68 -12.48
N SER A 48 -6.81 2.00 -13.71
CA SER A 48 -8.18 1.87 -14.19
C SER A 48 -8.64 0.42 -14.26
N ARG A 49 -7.85 -0.43 -14.89
CA ARG A 49 -8.13 -1.88 -14.92
C ARG A 49 -8.19 -2.46 -13.51
N GLN A 50 -7.32 -1.97 -12.60
CA GLN A 50 -7.31 -2.36 -11.19
C GLN A 50 -8.54 -1.84 -10.41
N PHE A 51 -9.16 -0.71 -10.82
CA PHE A 51 -10.36 -0.15 -10.16
C PHE A 51 -11.67 -0.71 -10.70
N GLU A 52 -11.77 -1.03 -11.98
CA GLU A 52 -12.89 -1.78 -12.52
C GLU A 52 -13.02 -3.13 -11.81
N ASP A 53 -11.87 -3.77 -11.50
CA ASP A 53 -11.79 -5.01 -10.73
C ASP A 53 -12.21 -4.88 -9.25
N VAL A 54 -12.22 -3.67 -8.67
CA VAL A 54 -12.49 -3.47 -7.22
C VAL A 54 -13.89 -2.91 -6.94
N PHE A 55 -14.75 -2.73 -7.97
CA PHE A 55 -16.09 -2.10 -7.81
C PHE A 55 -16.04 -0.73 -7.10
N MET A 56 -14.93 -0.03 -7.18
CA MET A 56 -14.86 1.34 -6.71
C MET A 56 -15.14 2.27 -7.90
N PHE A 57 -16.27 2.95 -7.88
CA PHE A 57 -16.73 3.92 -8.89
C PHE A 57 -15.90 5.22 -8.92
N VAL A 58 -14.60 5.13 -8.70
CA VAL A 58 -13.71 6.29 -8.79
C VAL A 58 -12.93 6.20 -10.09
N SER A 59 -13.26 7.07 -11.04
CA SER A 59 -12.56 7.08 -12.33
C SER A 59 -11.05 7.32 -12.13
N PRO A 60 -10.18 6.61 -12.85
CA PRO A 60 -8.73 6.73 -12.75
C PRO A 60 -8.23 8.15 -13.00
N LYS A 61 -8.94 8.91 -13.85
CA LYS A 61 -8.67 10.32 -14.11
C LYS A 61 -8.79 11.17 -12.85
N LYS A 62 -9.77 10.91 -11.97
CA LYS A 62 -9.95 11.65 -10.71
C LYS A 62 -8.81 11.36 -9.72
N ILE A 63 -8.30 10.13 -9.68
CA ILE A 63 -7.19 9.74 -8.77
C ILE A 63 -5.89 10.35 -9.26
N ALA A 64 -5.62 10.30 -10.55
CA ALA A 64 -4.45 10.97 -11.14
C ALA A 64 -4.53 12.51 -10.95
N GLN A 65 -5.72 13.11 -11.02
CA GLN A 65 -5.92 14.53 -10.71
C GLN A 65 -5.68 14.84 -9.23
N LEU A 66 -6.23 14.05 -8.31
CA LEU A 66 -5.98 14.19 -6.87
C LEU A 66 -4.51 14.01 -6.52
N GLY A 67 -3.82 13.02 -7.13
CA GLY A 67 -2.39 12.82 -6.96
C GLY A 67 -1.56 14.00 -7.44
N ARG A 68 -1.91 14.59 -8.59
CA ARG A 68 -1.26 15.82 -9.12
C ARG A 68 -1.49 17.02 -8.22
N LEU A 69 -2.73 17.26 -7.81
CA LEU A 69 -3.04 18.37 -6.89
C LEU A 69 -2.30 18.21 -5.56
N ALA A 70 -2.30 17.01 -4.99
CA ALA A 70 -1.58 16.74 -3.75
C ALA A 70 -0.05 16.90 -3.91
N ALA A 71 0.54 16.51 -5.04
CA ALA A 71 1.96 16.70 -5.32
C ALA A 71 2.33 18.18 -5.45
N ILE A 72 1.49 18.97 -6.12
CA ILE A 72 1.68 20.43 -6.26
C ILE A 72 1.57 21.11 -4.91
N THR A 73 0.55 20.79 -4.10
CA THR A 73 0.40 21.35 -2.76
C THR A 73 1.57 20.98 -1.85
N ALA A 74 2.04 19.74 -1.89
CA ALA A 74 3.21 19.29 -1.14
C ALA A 74 4.48 20.04 -1.56
N PHE A 75 4.70 20.26 -2.86
CA PHE A 75 5.81 21.05 -3.35
C PHE A 75 5.81 22.46 -2.74
N PHE A 76 4.66 23.16 -2.79
CA PHE A 76 4.57 24.53 -2.27
C PHE A 76 4.69 24.60 -0.74
N ILE A 77 4.18 23.63 0.01
CA ILE A 77 4.31 23.58 1.47
C ILE A 77 5.79 23.54 1.89
N PHE A 78 6.64 22.79 1.18
CA PHE A 78 8.06 22.70 1.50
C PHE A 78 8.90 23.80 0.87
N PHE A 79 8.49 24.34 -0.27
CA PHE A 79 9.21 25.40 -0.97
C PHE A 79 9.05 26.77 -0.31
N ILE A 80 7.81 27.18 0.04
CA ILE A 80 7.52 28.53 0.56
C ILE A 80 8.32 28.89 1.83
N PRO A 81 8.45 28.03 2.85
CA PRO A 81 9.19 28.37 4.07
C PRO A 81 10.68 28.52 3.88
N LEU A 82 11.27 27.84 2.87
CA LEU A 82 12.70 27.87 2.59
C LEU A 82 13.07 28.91 1.53
N PHE A 83 12.08 29.52 0.90
CA PHE A 83 12.31 30.55 -0.09
C PHE A 83 12.82 31.84 0.58
N SER A 84 14.08 32.21 0.31
CA SER A 84 14.70 33.43 0.84
C SER A 84 15.42 34.16 -0.27
N PHE A 85 15.12 35.46 -0.40
CA PHE A 85 15.77 36.34 -1.38
C PHE A 85 17.28 36.57 -1.11
N THR A 86 17.69 36.36 0.13
CA THR A 86 19.06 36.65 0.57
C THR A 86 19.99 35.44 0.52
N ASN A 87 19.47 34.23 0.55
CA ASN A 87 20.24 32.99 0.59
C ASN A 87 19.87 32.02 -0.55
N ILE A 88 20.72 31.96 -1.58
CA ILE A 88 20.55 31.05 -2.73
C ILE A 88 20.58 29.60 -2.28
N ALA A 89 21.37 29.26 -1.26
CA ALA A 89 21.46 27.89 -0.73
C ALA A 89 20.14 27.40 -0.12
N SER A 90 19.39 28.25 0.61
CA SER A 90 18.09 27.90 1.18
C SER A 90 17.03 27.72 0.09
N THR A 91 17.07 28.52 -0.97
CA THR A 91 16.15 28.40 -2.12
C THR A 91 16.38 27.09 -2.88
N ILE A 92 17.65 26.72 -3.13
CA ILE A 92 17.99 25.43 -3.76
C ILE A 92 17.54 24.25 -2.89
N ALA A 93 17.78 24.32 -1.57
CA ALA A 93 17.30 23.31 -0.63
C ALA A 93 15.77 23.19 -0.65
N GLY A 94 15.05 24.32 -0.71
CA GLY A 94 13.58 24.36 -0.85
C GLY A 94 13.07 23.69 -2.13
N ILE A 95 13.73 23.94 -3.26
CA ILE A 95 13.40 23.28 -4.54
C ILE A 95 13.62 21.77 -4.46
N LEU A 96 14.78 21.32 -3.95
CA LEU A 96 15.10 19.90 -3.85
C LEU A 96 14.14 19.16 -2.90
N LEU A 97 13.84 19.75 -1.74
CA LEU A 97 12.90 19.18 -0.78
C LEU A 97 11.46 19.20 -1.33
N GLY A 98 11.05 20.27 -1.99
CA GLY A 98 9.74 20.38 -2.62
C GLY A 98 9.54 19.37 -3.74
N LEU A 99 10.54 19.19 -4.62
CA LEU A 99 10.51 18.18 -5.68
C LEU A 99 10.48 16.75 -5.10
N GLY A 100 11.30 16.48 -4.08
CA GLY A 100 11.29 15.19 -3.39
C GLY A 100 9.96 14.87 -2.73
N ALA A 101 9.38 15.83 -2.00
CA ALA A 101 8.08 15.70 -1.37
C ALA A 101 6.96 15.53 -2.41
N GLY A 102 6.96 16.32 -3.48
CA GLY A 102 5.98 16.21 -4.57
C GLY A 102 6.03 14.85 -5.25
N ALA A 103 7.22 14.34 -5.60
CA ALA A 103 7.41 13.03 -6.18
C ALA A 103 6.95 11.90 -5.23
N PHE A 104 7.26 12.01 -3.93
CA PHE A 104 6.81 11.05 -2.93
C PHE A 104 5.28 11.01 -2.82
N VAL A 105 4.64 12.17 -2.69
CA VAL A 105 3.17 12.30 -2.58
C VAL A 105 2.48 11.80 -3.85
N PHE A 106 3.08 12.03 -5.03
CA PHE A 106 2.55 11.51 -6.30
C PHE A 106 2.45 9.98 -6.35
N THR A 107 3.35 9.26 -5.67
CA THR A 107 3.33 7.79 -5.62
C THR A 107 2.33 7.21 -4.60
N LEU A 108 1.83 8.02 -3.65
CA LEU A 108 0.95 7.56 -2.58
C LEU A 108 -0.40 6.99 -3.07
N PRO A 109 -1.12 7.63 -4.02
CA PRO A 109 -2.41 7.11 -4.48
C PRO A 109 -2.29 5.71 -5.09
N ALA A 110 -1.28 5.47 -5.93
CA ALA A 110 -1.06 4.16 -6.55
C ALA A 110 -0.73 3.08 -5.50
N ARG A 111 0.09 3.41 -4.50
CA ARG A 111 0.37 2.50 -3.37
C ARG A 111 -0.86 2.21 -2.53
N TYR A 112 -1.69 3.23 -2.27
CA TYR A 112 -2.92 3.07 -1.50
C TYR A 112 -3.89 2.11 -2.17
N VAL A 113 -4.09 2.26 -3.50
CA VAL A 113 -4.93 1.36 -4.29
C VAL A 113 -4.42 -0.07 -4.25
N LYS A 114 -3.11 -0.25 -4.43
CA LYS A 114 -2.49 -1.58 -4.34
C LYS A 114 -2.75 -2.23 -2.97
N ILE A 115 -2.59 -1.48 -1.88
CA ILE A 115 -2.86 -1.97 -0.52
C ILE A 115 -4.34 -2.36 -0.35
N LEU A 116 -5.27 -1.57 -0.88
CA LEU A 116 -6.70 -1.88 -0.82
C LEU A 116 -7.04 -3.15 -1.61
N ARG A 117 -6.48 -3.31 -2.81
CA ARG A 117 -6.63 -4.51 -3.63
C ARG A 117 -6.09 -5.75 -2.93
N ASP A 118 -4.88 -5.66 -2.37
CA ASP A 118 -4.27 -6.76 -1.64
C ASP A 118 -5.10 -7.16 -0.40
N ARG A 119 -5.61 -6.18 0.35
CA ARG A 119 -6.52 -6.44 1.48
C ARG A 119 -7.82 -7.10 1.04
N ARG A 120 -8.40 -6.66 -0.08
CA ARG A 120 -9.63 -7.26 -0.64
C ARG A 120 -9.37 -8.69 -1.08
N ARG A 121 -8.22 -8.97 -1.73
CA ARG A 121 -7.83 -10.31 -2.15
C ARG A 121 -7.62 -11.25 -0.95
N VAL A 122 -6.94 -10.78 0.09
CA VAL A 122 -6.78 -11.56 1.33
C VAL A 122 -8.13 -11.90 1.95
N LYS A 123 -9.05 -10.93 2.05
CA LYS A 123 -10.39 -11.16 2.57
C LYS A 123 -11.19 -12.12 1.68
N PHE A 124 -11.06 -12.00 0.35
CA PHE A 124 -11.67 -12.93 -0.59
C PHE A 124 -11.18 -14.36 -0.36
N ASN A 125 -9.87 -14.58 -0.22
CA ASN A 125 -9.30 -15.90 0.02
C ASN A 125 -9.76 -16.52 1.36
N GLU A 126 -9.90 -15.70 2.40
CA GLU A 126 -10.48 -16.17 3.67
C GLU A 126 -11.93 -16.63 3.49
N GLN A 127 -12.75 -15.88 2.75
CA GLN A 127 -14.13 -16.22 2.46
C GLN A 127 -14.28 -17.38 1.46
N LEU A 128 -13.28 -17.57 0.57
CA LEU A 128 -13.29 -18.64 -0.43
C LEU A 128 -13.38 -20.03 0.21
N VAL A 129 -12.76 -20.21 1.38
CA VAL A 129 -12.82 -21.47 2.13
C VAL A 129 -14.24 -21.84 2.55
N ASP A 130 -14.99 -20.87 3.04
CA ASP A 130 -16.36 -21.07 3.49
C ASP A 130 -17.32 -21.18 2.30
N ALA A 131 -17.07 -20.44 1.21
CA ALA A 131 -17.80 -20.55 -0.04
C ALA A 131 -17.62 -21.93 -0.69
N LEU A 132 -16.40 -22.49 -0.68
CA LEU A 132 -16.15 -23.87 -1.16
C LEU A 132 -16.96 -24.89 -0.35
N GLY A 133 -17.04 -24.72 0.97
CA GLY A 133 -17.88 -25.54 1.83
C GLY A 133 -19.37 -25.42 1.50
N THR A 134 -19.85 -24.20 1.27
CA THR A 134 -21.25 -23.93 0.85
C THR A 134 -21.54 -24.59 -0.50
N MET A 135 -20.65 -24.42 -1.49
CA MET A 135 -20.79 -25.05 -2.80
C MET A 135 -20.74 -26.58 -2.73
N SER A 136 -19.83 -27.15 -1.93
CA SER A 136 -19.74 -28.59 -1.70
C SER A 136 -21.06 -29.15 -1.11
N ASN A 137 -21.62 -28.47 -0.12
CA ASN A 137 -22.89 -28.86 0.50
C ASN A 137 -24.06 -28.77 -0.50
N ALA A 138 -24.12 -27.72 -1.31
CA ALA A 138 -25.15 -27.57 -2.34
C ALA A 138 -25.08 -28.69 -3.39
N LEU A 139 -23.86 -29.00 -3.89
CA LEU A 139 -23.65 -30.11 -4.83
C LEU A 139 -24.00 -31.46 -4.22
N ARG A 140 -23.69 -31.67 -2.95
CA ARG A 140 -24.05 -32.89 -2.20
C ARG A 140 -25.55 -33.06 -2.04
N ALA A 141 -26.29 -31.95 -1.94
CA ALA A 141 -27.74 -31.93 -1.93
C ALA A 141 -28.36 -32.14 -3.33
N GLY A 142 -27.54 -32.28 -4.39
CA GLY A 142 -28.02 -32.52 -5.75
C GLY A 142 -28.25 -31.23 -6.56
N PHE A 143 -27.88 -30.07 -6.04
CA PHE A 143 -27.99 -28.82 -6.79
C PHE A 143 -26.96 -28.76 -7.92
N SER A 144 -27.30 -28.00 -8.98
CA SER A 144 -26.36 -27.72 -10.06
C SER A 144 -25.26 -26.78 -9.60
N ILE A 145 -24.13 -26.72 -10.33
CA ILE A 145 -23.01 -25.81 -10.03
C ILE A 145 -23.46 -24.32 -10.03
N ASN A 146 -24.41 -23.96 -10.90
CA ASN A 146 -24.96 -22.61 -10.94
C ASN A 146 -25.71 -22.27 -9.66
N GLN A 147 -26.53 -23.20 -9.16
CA GLN A 147 -27.21 -23.05 -7.88
C GLN A 147 -26.25 -23.04 -6.70
N ALA A 148 -25.15 -23.79 -6.77
CA ALA A 148 -24.10 -23.71 -5.77
C ALA A 148 -23.44 -22.31 -5.75
N PHE A 149 -23.22 -21.68 -6.90
CA PHE A 149 -22.75 -20.28 -6.97
C PHE A 149 -23.80 -19.28 -6.44
N GLU A 150 -25.10 -19.51 -6.72
CA GLU A 150 -26.19 -18.70 -6.17
C GLU A 150 -26.19 -18.74 -4.64
N SER A 151 -25.99 -19.91 -4.03
CA SER A 151 -25.90 -20.05 -2.58
C SER A 151 -24.74 -19.23 -1.97
N VAL A 152 -23.61 -19.08 -2.70
CA VAL A 152 -22.52 -18.20 -2.27
C VAL A 152 -22.92 -16.73 -2.36
N VAL A 153 -23.67 -16.34 -3.38
CA VAL A 153 -24.17 -14.96 -3.52
C VAL A 153 -25.17 -14.63 -2.41
N GLU A 154 -26.07 -15.57 -2.08
CA GLU A 154 -27.08 -15.42 -1.03
C GLU A 154 -26.48 -15.28 0.37
N SER A 155 -25.27 -15.81 0.61
CA SER A 155 -24.55 -15.61 1.88
C SER A 155 -24.27 -14.13 2.18
N GLY A 156 -24.27 -13.28 1.15
CA GLY A 156 -24.14 -11.82 1.25
C GLY A 156 -22.77 -11.31 1.67
N GLU A 157 -21.80 -12.19 1.92
CA GLU A 157 -20.47 -11.80 2.36
C GLU A 157 -19.68 -11.09 1.25
N ARG A 158 -19.20 -9.88 1.54
CA ARG A 158 -18.36 -9.11 0.60
C ARG A 158 -16.87 -9.28 0.90
N PRO A 159 -16.01 -9.48 -0.09
CA PRO A 159 -16.17 -9.31 -1.54
C PRO A 159 -16.68 -10.54 -2.31
N ILE A 160 -16.71 -11.77 -1.75
CA ILE A 160 -16.93 -13.00 -2.52
C ILE A 160 -18.32 -13.03 -3.22
N SER A 161 -19.39 -12.64 -2.52
CA SER A 161 -20.74 -12.59 -3.10
C SER A 161 -20.83 -11.65 -4.30
N GLN A 162 -20.07 -10.53 -4.29
CA GLN A 162 -20.04 -9.60 -5.42
C GLN A 162 -19.41 -10.23 -6.65
N GLU A 163 -18.28 -10.91 -6.49
CA GLU A 163 -17.56 -11.53 -7.62
C GLU A 163 -18.35 -12.68 -8.23
N PHE A 164 -18.97 -13.52 -7.38
CA PHE A 164 -19.85 -14.60 -7.87
C PHE A 164 -21.16 -14.06 -8.47
N SER A 165 -21.69 -12.95 -7.99
CA SER A 165 -22.86 -12.32 -8.62
C SER A 165 -22.55 -11.82 -10.04
N VAL A 166 -21.36 -11.27 -10.28
CA VAL A 166 -20.91 -10.86 -11.63
C VAL A 166 -20.72 -12.08 -12.52
N LEU A 167 -20.14 -13.17 -12.02
CA LEU A 167 -20.04 -14.44 -12.74
C LEU A 167 -21.42 -14.91 -13.23
N LEU A 168 -22.40 -14.99 -12.31
CA LEU A 168 -23.78 -15.41 -12.64
C LEU A 168 -24.44 -14.44 -13.62
N GLN A 169 -24.24 -13.13 -13.47
CA GLN A 169 -24.77 -12.14 -14.39
C GLN A 169 -24.19 -12.29 -15.80
N GLN A 170 -22.87 -12.51 -15.94
CA GLN A 170 -22.22 -12.76 -17.21
C GLN A 170 -22.79 -13.99 -17.91
N MET A 171 -23.03 -15.06 -17.18
CA MET A 171 -23.68 -16.27 -17.69
C MET A 171 -25.14 -16.04 -18.11
N ARG A 172 -25.90 -15.24 -17.35
CA ARG A 172 -27.30 -14.87 -17.70
C ARG A 172 -27.38 -14.04 -19.00
N VAL A 173 -26.35 -13.26 -19.30
CA VAL A 173 -26.24 -12.47 -20.56
C VAL A 173 -25.74 -13.32 -21.74
N GLY A 174 -25.46 -14.61 -21.50
CA GLY A 174 -25.07 -15.57 -22.53
C GLY A 174 -23.58 -15.82 -22.67
N LEU A 175 -22.73 -15.32 -21.76
CA LEU A 175 -21.31 -15.66 -21.78
C LEU A 175 -21.12 -17.15 -21.45
N PRO A 176 -20.33 -17.92 -22.22
CA PRO A 176 -20.04 -19.32 -21.92
C PRO A 176 -19.45 -19.47 -20.50
N PHE A 177 -19.81 -20.58 -19.83
CA PHE A 177 -19.37 -20.84 -18.45
C PHE A 177 -17.85 -20.73 -18.29
N ASP A 178 -17.09 -21.33 -19.22
CA ASP A 178 -15.63 -21.37 -19.12
C ASP A 178 -15.01 -19.95 -19.27
N GLU A 179 -15.62 -19.10 -20.13
CA GLU A 179 -15.20 -17.70 -20.29
C GLU A 179 -15.59 -16.85 -19.08
N ALA A 180 -16.77 -17.06 -18.51
CA ALA A 180 -17.21 -16.37 -17.29
C ALA A 180 -16.34 -16.74 -16.09
N LEU A 181 -15.97 -18.01 -15.95
CA LEU A 181 -15.07 -18.51 -14.91
C LEU A 181 -13.64 -17.92 -15.08
N ALA A 182 -13.11 -17.89 -16.31
CA ALA A 182 -11.84 -17.25 -16.63
C ALA A 182 -11.85 -15.73 -16.37
N SER A 183 -13.00 -15.07 -16.58
CA SER A 183 -13.21 -13.66 -16.26
C SER A 183 -13.16 -13.41 -14.75
N LEU A 184 -13.80 -14.27 -13.96
CA LEU A 184 -13.75 -14.23 -12.49
C LEU A 184 -12.30 -14.37 -11.99
N ASP A 185 -11.56 -15.36 -12.48
CA ASP A 185 -10.17 -15.60 -12.12
C ASP A 185 -9.28 -14.39 -12.40
N ARG A 186 -9.37 -13.80 -13.60
CA ARG A 186 -8.63 -12.59 -13.97
C ARG A 186 -8.95 -11.38 -13.09
N ARG A 187 -10.23 -11.19 -12.70
CA ARG A 187 -10.65 -10.05 -11.86
C ARG A 187 -10.09 -10.14 -10.45
N VAL A 188 -10.18 -11.32 -9.84
CA VAL A 188 -9.76 -11.52 -8.45
C VAL A 188 -8.24 -11.66 -8.35
N ALA A 189 -7.60 -12.27 -9.34
CA ALA A 189 -6.17 -12.51 -9.42
C ALA A 189 -5.61 -13.17 -8.14
N SER A 190 -6.23 -14.28 -7.73
CA SER A 190 -5.87 -15.06 -6.55
C SER A 190 -5.43 -16.46 -6.96
N ASP A 191 -4.26 -16.90 -6.49
CA ASP A 191 -3.74 -18.24 -6.76
C ASP A 191 -4.69 -19.34 -6.27
N ASP A 192 -5.35 -19.12 -5.13
CA ASP A 192 -6.32 -20.06 -4.57
C ASP A 192 -7.57 -20.16 -5.46
N LEU A 193 -8.05 -19.04 -6.00
CA LEU A 193 -9.18 -19.05 -6.95
C LEU A 193 -8.79 -19.67 -8.28
N THR A 194 -7.61 -19.39 -8.80
CA THR A 194 -7.07 -20.03 -10.02
C THR A 194 -7.06 -21.55 -9.90
N LEU A 195 -6.64 -22.06 -8.72
CA LEU A 195 -6.70 -23.50 -8.43
C LEU A 195 -8.14 -24.03 -8.48
N VAL A 196 -9.11 -23.32 -7.88
CA VAL A 196 -10.53 -23.67 -7.92
C VAL A 196 -11.07 -23.66 -9.35
N CYS A 197 -10.85 -22.58 -10.10
CA CYS A 197 -11.34 -22.44 -11.47
C CYS A 197 -10.78 -23.53 -12.40
N THR A 198 -9.48 -23.79 -12.31
CA THR A 198 -8.83 -24.86 -13.09
C THR A 198 -9.38 -26.24 -12.72
N SER A 199 -9.60 -26.49 -11.43
CA SER A 199 -10.16 -27.77 -10.97
C SER A 199 -11.61 -27.98 -11.43
N ILE A 200 -12.42 -26.92 -11.46
CA ILE A 200 -13.79 -26.96 -11.99
C ILE A 200 -13.75 -27.30 -13.48
N ASP A 201 -12.89 -26.61 -14.26
CA ASP A 201 -12.78 -26.83 -15.71
C ASP A 201 -12.38 -28.28 -16.03
N ILE A 202 -11.36 -28.81 -15.33
CA ILE A 202 -10.92 -30.18 -15.49
C ILE A 202 -12.03 -31.16 -15.11
N ALA A 203 -12.66 -30.99 -13.94
CA ALA A 203 -13.69 -31.88 -13.47
C ALA A 203 -14.91 -31.92 -14.39
N ARG A 204 -15.30 -30.78 -14.97
CA ARG A 204 -16.39 -30.74 -15.98
C ARG A 204 -16.04 -31.49 -17.26
N LYS A 205 -14.79 -31.40 -17.72
CA LYS A 205 -14.32 -32.10 -18.93
C LYS A 205 -14.16 -33.60 -18.73
N THR A 206 -13.77 -34.02 -17.52
CA THR A 206 -13.49 -35.42 -17.19
C THR A 206 -14.63 -36.16 -16.51
N GLY A 207 -15.71 -35.44 -16.13
CA GLY A 207 -16.82 -36.01 -15.34
C GLY A 207 -16.45 -36.24 -13.86
N GLY A 208 -15.50 -35.49 -13.32
CA GLY A 208 -15.02 -35.63 -11.94
C GLY A 208 -16.02 -35.17 -10.88
N ASN A 209 -15.84 -35.65 -9.65
CA ASN A 209 -16.67 -35.29 -8.50
C ASN A 209 -16.27 -33.91 -7.95
N LEU A 210 -17.02 -32.88 -8.30
CA LEU A 210 -16.78 -31.50 -7.85
C LEU A 210 -16.88 -31.35 -6.33
N THR A 211 -17.74 -32.11 -5.66
CA THR A 211 -17.91 -32.05 -4.20
C THR A 211 -16.60 -32.43 -3.50
N GLU A 212 -16.01 -33.55 -3.90
CA GLU A 212 -14.76 -34.03 -3.33
C GLU A 212 -13.59 -33.06 -3.61
N ILE A 213 -13.58 -32.49 -4.82
CA ILE A 213 -12.57 -31.48 -5.21
C ILE A 213 -12.67 -30.24 -4.33
N PHE A 214 -13.88 -29.70 -4.12
CA PHE A 214 -14.08 -28.52 -3.28
C PHE A 214 -13.71 -28.77 -1.82
N ASP A 215 -14.06 -29.94 -1.27
CA ASP A 215 -13.66 -30.32 0.08
C ASP A 215 -12.15 -30.37 0.22
N LYS A 216 -11.45 -31.00 -0.73
CA LYS A 216 -9.99 -31.13 -0.74
C LYS A 216 -9.28 -29.80 -0.85
N ILE A 217 -9.75 -28.92 -1.76
CA ILE A 217 -9.18 -27.57 -1.93
C ILE A 217 -9.45 -26.73 -0.67
N SER A 218 -10.67 -26.75 -0.13
CA SER A 218 -11.02 -26.06 1.11
C SER A 218 -10.12 -26.48 2.28
N GLU A 219 -9.88 -27.78 2.44
CA GLU A 219 -8.99 -28.30 3.48
C GLU A 219 -7.54 -27.83 3.29
N THR A 220 -7.05 -27.85 2.05
CA THR A 220 -5.70 -27.39 1.71
C THR A 220 -5.53 -25.90 2.02
N ILE A 221 -6.45 -25.04 1.57
CA ILE A 221 -6.39 -23.59 1.82
C ILE A 221 -6.52 -23.31 3.32
N ARG A 222 -7.46 -24.00 4.02
CA ARG A 222 -7.64 -23.87 5.48
C ARG A 222 -6.38 -24.25 6.25
N GLY A 223 -5.68 -25.31 5.81
CA GLY A 223 -4.40 -25.73 6.38
C GLY A 223 -3.32 -24.66 6.22
N ARG A 224 -3.18 -24.09 5.01
CA ARG A 224 -2.24 -23.00 4.72
C ARG A 224 -2.53 -21.74 5.53
N LEU A 225 -3.78 -21.30 5.58
CA LEU A 225 -4.18 -20.14 6.38
C LEU A 225 -3.91 -20.35 7.88
N ARG A 226 -4.04 -21.56 8.40
CA ARG A 226 -3.71 -21.89 9.79
C ARG A 226 -2.21 -21.73 10.07
N ILE A 227 -1.37 -22.20 9.16
CA ILE A 227 0.09 -22.04 9.25
C ILE A 227 0.47 -20.57 9.19
N GLU A 228 -0.06 -19.80 8.23
CA GLU A 228 0.20 -18.37 8.10
C GLU A 228 -0.18 -17.58 9.36
N ARG A 229 -1.36 -17.87 9.95
CA ARG A 229 -1.79 -17.26 11.22
C ARG A 229 -0.82 -17.62 12.37
N ARG A 230 -0.35 -18.86 12.43
CA ARG A 230 0.62 -19.29 13.45
C ARG A 230 1.95 -18.58 13.32
N VAL A 231 2.49 -18.48 12.08
CA VAL A 231 3.71 -17.75 11.78
C VAL A 231 3.56 -16.27 12.13
N ARG A 232 2.43 -15.64 11.76
CA ARG A 232 2.15 -14.23 12.10
C ARG A 232 2.14 -14.00 13.61
N THR A 233 1.52 -14.89 14.39
CA THR A 233 1.48 -14.79 15.86
C THR A 233 2.89 -14.91 16.46
N LEU A 234 3.67 -15.90 16.05
CA LEU A 234 5.03 -16.11 16.55
C LEU A 234 5.96 -14.96 16.16
N THR A 235 5.85 -14.45 14.93
CA THR A 235 6.64 -13.30 14.48
C THR A 235 6.24 -12.00 15.18
N ALA A 236 4.97 -11.79 15.50
CA ALA A 236 4.51 -10.64 16.28
C ALA A 236 5.09 -10.65 17.71
N GLN A 237 5.09 -11.82 18.35
CA GLN A 237 5.71 -12.00 19.66
C GLN A 237 7.22 -11.71 19.62
N GLY A 238 7.94 -12.24 18.65
CA GLY A 238 9.37 -11.99 18.47
C GLY A 238 9.69 -10.51 18.20
N ARG A 239 8.86 -9.80 17.42
CA ARG A 239 9.02 -8.35 17.20
C ARG A 239 8.84 -7.56 18.50
N LEU A 240 7.84 -7.88 19.30
CA LEU A 240 7.58 -7.21 20.58
C LEU A 240 8.74 -7.44 21.56
N GLN A 241 9.21 -8.67 21.68
CA GLN A 241 10.37 -9.00 22.52
C GLN A 241 11.63 -8.25 22.04
N GLY A 242 11.89 -8.25 20.72
CA GLY A 242 13.02 -7.52 20.14
C GLY A 242 12.96 -6.02 20.40
N LEU A 243 11.77 -5.41 20.32
CA LEU A 243 11.56 -4.00 20.64
C LEU A 243 11.88 -3.71 22.11
N ILE A 244 11.34 -4.52 23.04
CA ILE A 244 11.56 -4.35 24.48
C ILE A 244 13.07 -4.45 24.81
N VAL A 245 13.75 -5.48 24.31
CA VAL A 245 15.18 -5.67 24.54
C VAL A 245 16.01 -4.51 23.96
N SER A 246 15.65 -4.03 22.75
CA SER A 246 16.35 -2.89 22.11
C SER A 246 16.14 -1.57 22.85
N LEU A 247 14.98 -1.39 23.52
CA LEU A 247 14.69 -0.16 24.27
C LEU A 247 15.32 -0.15 25.69
N MET A 248 15.66 -1.33 26.23
CA MET A 248 16.16 -1.47 27.61
C MET A 248 17.40 -0.59 27.92
N PRO A 249 18.46 -0.54 27.08
CA PRO A 249 19.60 0.32 27.37
C PRO A 249 19.24 1.80 27.45
N LEU A 250 18.30 2.25 26.64
CA LEU A 250 17.82 3.63 26.63
C LEU A 250 17.03 3.95 27.90
N VAL A 251 16.12 3.06 28.30
CA VAL A 251 15.32 3.20 29.52
C VAL A 251 16.23 3.22 30.75
N LEU A 252 17.21 2.31 30.82
CA LEU A 252 18.18 2.27 31.93
C LEU A 252 19.06 3.52 31.96
N GLY A 253 19.53 4.01 30.78
CA GLY A 253 20.30 5.25 30.68
C GLY A 253 19.53 6.47 31.20
N ILE A 254 18.26 6.60 30.83
CA ILE A 254 17.38 7.66 31.33
C ILE A 254 17.14 7.51 32.83
N ALA A 255 16.82 6.32 33.31
CA ALA A 255 16.57 6.06 34.74
C ALA A 255 17.80 6.40 35.59
N MET A 256 19.00 5.99 35.15
CA MET A 256 20.25 6.33 35.84
C MET A 256 20.54 7.84 35.84
N THR A 257 20.21 8.53 34.73
CA THR A 257 20.39 9.98 34.62
C THR A 257 19.46 10.74 35.61
N VAL A 258 18.25 10.22 35.82
CA VAL A 258 17.28 10.80 36.76
C VAL A 258 17.66 10.48 38.21
N MET A 259 18.08 9.23 38.49
CA MET A 259 18.38 8.80 39.88
C MET A 259 19.71 9.34 40.42
N LYS A 260 20.73 9.46 39.55
CA LYS A 260 22.08 9.94 39.94
C LYS A 260 22.62 10.92 38.88
N PRO A 261 22.07 12.15 38.82
CA PRO A 261 22.47 13.14 37.81
C PRO A 261 23.94 13.59 38.00
N ASP A 262 24.43 13.61 39.23
CA ASP A 262 25.80 14.06 39.56
C ASP A 262 26.88 13.14 39.00
N VAL A 263 26.58 11.87 38.76
CA VAL A 263 27.50 10.88 38.18
C VAL A 263 27.29 10.76 36.67
N MET A 264 26.03 10.75 36.27
CA MET A 264 25.65 10.42 34.88
C MET A 264 25.89 11.60 33.93
N LYS A 265 25.61 12.84 34.35
CA LYS A 265 25.87 14.02 33.51
C LYS A 265 27.38 14.16 33.15
N PRO A 266 28.34 14.16 34.12
CA PRO A 266 29.77 14.22 33.77
C PRO A 266 30.22 13.03 32.92
N PHE A 267 29.63 11.84 33.13
CA PHE A 267 29.95 10.65 32.31
C PHE A 267 29.51 10.83 30.88
N LEU A 268 28.25 11.23 30.63
CA LEU A 268 27.70 11.41 29.28
C LEU A 268 28.48 12.47 28.47
N PHE A 269 28.94 13.55 29.11
CA PHE A 269 29.72 14.61 28.48
C PHE A 269 31.25 14.32 28.43
N SER A 270 31.71 13.20 28.99
CA SER A 270 33.09 12.77 28.89
C SER A 270 33.36 12.03 27.55
N LEU A 271 34.58 12.10 27.06
CA LEU A 271 35.00 11.36 25.86
C LEU A 271 34.78 9.85 26.03
N LYS A 272 35.04 9.30 27.21
CA LYS A 272 34.86 7.89 27.54
C LYS A 272 33.36 7.51 27.52
N GLY A 273 32.50 8.35 28.06
CA GLY A 273 31.07 8.16 28.06
C GLY A 273 30.45 8.20 26.65
N ALA A 274 30.89 9.16 25.82
CA ALA A 274 30.45 9.26 24.43
C ALA A 274 30.82 8.00 23.60
N ILE A 275 32.05 7.46 23.80
CA ILE A 275 32.47 6.20 23.16
C ILE A 275 31.61 5.03 23.64
N CYS A 276 31.34 4.90 24.95
CA CYS A 276 30.50 3.82 25.49
C CYS A 276 29.06 3.89 24.93
N VAL A 277 28.44 5.08 24.89
CA VAL A 277 27.11 5.29 24.31
C VAL A 277 27.12 4.95 22.81
N GLY A 278 28.14 5.38 22.08
CA GLY A 278 28.30 5.05 20.65
C GLY A 278 28.38 3.54 20.38
N ILE A 279 29.18 2.82 21.18
CA ILE A 279 29.30 1.36 21.09
C ILE A 279 27.96 0.69 21.42
N THR A 280 27.27 1.14 22.48
CA THR A 280 25.96 0.59 22.88
C THR A 280 24.94 0.79 21.76
N LEU A 281 24.83 1.98 21.17
CA LEU A 281 23.91 2.25 20.07
C LEU A 281 24.26 1.40 18.82
N ALA A 282 25.53 1.22 18.51
CA ALA A 282 25.96 0.36 17.41
C ALA A 282 25.54 -1.10 17.64
N LEU A 283 25.77 -1.64 18.85
CA LEU A 283 25.38 -3.00 19.19
C LEU A 283 23.86 -3.20 19.17
N VAL A 284 23.09 -2.25 19.70
CA VAL A 284 21.61 -2.27 19.64
C VAL A 284 21.12 -2.24 18.20
N THR A 285 21.71 -1.41 17.35
CA THR A 285 21.34 -1.32 15.94
C THR A 285 21.65 -2.63 15.20
N VAL A 286 22.80 -3.20 15.41
CA VAL A 286 23.19 -4.51 14.84
C VAL A 286 22.23 -5.60 15.33
N GLY A 287 21.97 -5.67 16.64
CA GLY A 287 21.01 -6.62 17.21
C GLY A 287 19.62 -6.48 16.61
N TRP A 288 19.12 -5.26 16.46
CA TRP A 288 17.83 -4.98 15.84
C TRP A 288 17.77 -5.42 14.36
N LEU A 289 18.85 -5.21 13.59
CA LEU A 289 18.94 -5.68 12.21
C LEU A 289 18.89 -7.22 12.11
N PHE A 290 19.61 -7.91 13.01
CA PHE A 290 19.54 -9.38 13.08
C PHE A 290 18.15 -9.87 13.43
N ILE A 291 17.50 -9.31 14.46
CA ILE A 291 16.12 -9.65 14.84
C ILE A 291 15.18 -9.44 13.66
N ARG A 292 15.28 -8.31 12.95
CA ARG A 292 14.45 -8.00 11.78
C ARG A 292 14.67 -9.00 10.64
N LYS A 293 15.91 -9.47 10.44
CA LYS A 293 16.24 -10.46 9.40
C LYS A 293 15.72 -11.86 9.74
N ILE A 294 15.83 -12.28 11.00
CA ILE A 294 15.37 -13.60 11.46
C ILE A 294 13.83 -13.68 11.45
N ILE A 295 13.16 -12.60 11.83
CA ILE A 295 11.68 -12.55 11.90
C ILE A 295 11.05 -12.45 10.50
N LYS A 296 11.79 -12.02 9.48
CA LYS A 296 11.29 -11.97 8.09
C LYS A 296 11.32 -13.39 7.50
N ILE A 297 10.32 -14.20 7.85
CA ILE A 297 10.07 -15.48 7.20
C ILE A 297 9.10 -15.18 6.06
N ASP A 298 9.56 -15.30 4.82
CA ASP A 298 8.69 -15.30 3.64
C ASP A 298 8.04 -16.70 3.57
N VAL A 299 6.72 -16.78 3.82
CA VAL A 299 5.86 -17.96 3.66
C VAL A 299 5.07 -17.82 2.36
#